data_0a121e418993c56eea1acf4001a879f4
#
_entry.id   0a121e418993c56eea1acf4001a879f4
#
_cell.length_a   1.000
_cell.length_b   1.000
_cell.length_c   1.000
_cell.angle_alpha   90.00
_cell.angle_beta   90.00
_cell.angle_gamma   90.00
#
_symmetry.space_group_name_H-M   'P 1'
#
loop_
_entity.id
_entity.type
_entity.pdbx_description
1 polymer ?
#
loop_
_entity_poly.entity_id
_entity_poly.type
_entity_poly.pdbx_seq_one_letter_code
_entity_poly.pdbx_strand_id
1 'polypeptide(L)'
;MADSALAGFFSISTAVSTGAFSVLVRRGGSYANAVTGVLIGLIVTTPPLAAVVWALWRPEWWNPRAYALLAAGGLLGPAIGRVLYFAAIHYLGLTRALPLAATMPLFAVVFGVGLLGERPGPEVMAGTAFIVAGCIIITYKKAEDKSWNRRHLWIPLVGVMAFSGSHVFRKAGVELLDSPLVAITVMSFAGMICLFVLSRLLPAGQRPQLGRPKAWL
;
A
#
# COMPACT_ATOMS: atom_id res chain seq x y z
N MET A 1 -14.79 -23.50 -10.89
CA MET A 1 -15.68 -22.41 -11.35
C MET A 1 -16.19 -21.54 -10.20
N ALA A 2 -16.63 -22.09 -9.05
CA ALA A 2 -17.04 -21.28 -7.89
C ALA A 2 -15.90 -20.42 -7.34
N ASP A 3 -14.68 -20.94 -7.25
CA ASP A 3 -13.51 -20.21 -6.73
C ASP A 3 -13.09 -19.05 -7.63
N SER A 4 -13.21 -19.18 -8.95
CA SER A 4 -12.90 -18.08 -9.88
C SER A 4 -13.95 -16.96 -9.82
N ALA A 5 -15.22 -17.27 -9.61
CA ALA A 5 -16.28 -16.29 -9.43
C ALA A 5 -16.12 -15.53 -8.10
N LEU A 6 -15.79 -16.24 -7.02
CA LEU A 6 -15.48 -15.64 -5.72
C LEU A 6 -14.25 -14.73 -5.79
N ALA A 7 -13.18 -15.17 -6.44
CA ALA A 7 -11.99 -14.36 -6.65
C ALA A 7 -12.31 -13.09 -7.44
N GLY A 8 -13.13 -13.18 -8.49
CA GLY A 8 -13.61 -12.04 -9.26
C GLY A 8 -14.42 -11.06 -8.42
N PHE A 9 -15.36 -11.55 -7.61
CA PHE A 9 -16.16 -10.73 -6.70
C PHE A 9 -15.29 -9.96 -5.68
N PHE A 10 -14.34 -10.64 -5.04
CA PHE A 10 -13.44 -10.00 -4.09
C PHE A 10 -12.51 -8.99 -4.77
N SER A 11 -12.07 -9.26 -5.99
CA SER A 11 -11.24 -8.33 -6.76
C SER A 11 -11.99 -7.04 -7.09
N ILE A 12 -13.24 -7.14 -7.56
CA ILE A 12 -14.09 -5.98 -7.85
C ILE A 12 -14.39 -5.19 -6.56
N SER A 13 -14.75 -5.88 -5.47
CA SER A 13 -15.01 -5.26 -4.17
C SER A 13 -13.80 -4.49 -3.66
N THR A 14 -12.60 -5.07 -3.81
CA THR A 14 -11.34 -4.42 -3.46
C THR A 14 -11.08 -3.18 -4.32
N ALA A 15 -11.34 -3.25 -5.63
CA ALA A 15 -11.17 -2.11 -6.54
C ALA A 15 -12.09 -0.94 -6.17
N VAL A 16 -13.38 -1.22 -5.91
CA VAL A 16 -14.37 -0.21 -5.48
C VAL A 16 -13.96 0.41 -4.13
N SER A 17 -13.60 -0.42 -3.16
CA SER A 17 -13.16 0.04 -1.83
C SER A 17 -11.90 0.90 -1.91
N THR A 18 -10.93 0.51 -2.73
CA THR A 18 -9.70 1.28 -2.95
C THR A 18 -9.98 2.62 -3.64
N GLY A 19 -10.91 2.64 -4.60
CA GLY A 19 -11.36 3.88 -5.24
C GLY A 19 -12.02 4.84 -4.24
N ALA A 20 -12.98 4.35 -3.46
CA ALA A 20 -13.64 5.13 -2.41
C ALA A 20 -12.64 5.65 -1.37
N PHE A 21 -11.75 4.79 -0.90
CA PHE A 21 -10.67 5.15 0.03
C PHE A 21 -9.79 6.27 -0.53
N SER A 22 -9.42 6.20 -1.81
CA SER A 22 -8.59 7.23 -2.46
C SER A 22 -9.27 8.60 -2.49
N VAL A 23 -10.58 8.64 -2.68
CA VAL A 23 -11.38 9.88 -2.62
C VAL A 23 -11.39 10.44 -1.19
N LEU A 24 -11.57 9.58 -0.19
CA LEU A 24 -11.53 9.98 1.23
C LEU A 24 -10.14 10.52 1.61
N VAL A 25 -9.07 9.86 1.18
CA VAL A 25 -7.69 10.33 1.38
C VAL A 25 -7.48 11.72 0.78
N ARG A 26 -8.02 11.97 -0.43
CA ARG A 26 -7.95 13.30 -1.05
C ARG A 26 -8.67 14.36 -0.23
N ARG A 27 -9.87 14.05 0.28
CA ARG A 27 -10.63 14.98 1.13
C ARG A 27 -9.94 15.21 2.46
N GLY A 28 -9.49 14.15 3.12
CA GLY A 28 -8.76 14.20 4.39
C GLY A 28 -7.41 14.93 4.29
N GLY A 29 -6.76 14.89 3.13
CA GLY A 29 -5.49 15.57 2.87
C GLY A 29 -5.53 17.10 2.96
N SER A 30 -6.74 17.71 2.97
CA SER A 30 -6.93 19.13 3.26
C SER A 30 -6.86 19.45 4.75
N TYR A 31 -7.03 18.47 5.62
CA TYR A 31 -7.09 18.63 7.08
C TYR A 31 -5.87 18.08 7.81
N ALA A 32 -5.17 17.13 7.18
CA ALA A 32 -4.04 16.44 7.79
C ALA A 32 -2.95 16.09 6.76
N ASN A 33 -1.69 15.98 7.22
CA ASN A 33 -0.61 15.54 6.36
C ASN A 33 -0.66 14.03 6.08
N ALA A 34 0.10 13.55 5.07
CA ALA A 34 0.12 12.16 4.64
C ALA A 34 0.44 11.17 5.79
N VAL A 35 1.39 11.54 6.67
CA VAL A 35 1.79 10.71 7.81
C VAL A 35 0.64 10.54 8.80
N THR A 36 -0.09 11.63 9.08
CA THR A 36 -1.27 11.60 9.96
C THR A 36 -2.34 10.67 9.41
N GLY A 37 -2.69 10.80 8.12
CA GLY A 37 -3.72 9.98 7.50
C GLY A 37 -3.37 8.49 7.53
N VAL A 38 -2.11 8.13 7.29
CA VAL A 38 -1.65 6.74 7.37
C VAL A 38 -1.68 6.21 8.79
N LEU A 39 -1.22 7.00 9.77
CA LEU A 39 -1.25 6.60 11.18
C LEU A 39 -2.67 6.39 11.69
N ILE A 40 -3.60 7.29 11.40
CA ILE A 40 -5.01 7.13 11.75
C ILE A 40 -5.56 5.84 11.14
N GLY A 41 -5.31 5.59 9.86
CA GLY A 41 -5.73 4.35 9.21
C GLY A 41 -5.18 3.10 9.90
N LEU A 42 -3.90 3.10 10.30
CA LEU A 42 -3.30 1.97 11.00
C LEU A 42 -3.83 1.82 12.43
N ILE A 43 -4.02 2.92 13.16
CA ILE A 43 -4.60 2.90 14.52
C ILE A 43 -6.03 2.34 14.51
N VAL A 44 -6.81 2.65 13.50
CA VAL A 44 -8.20 2.17 13.39
C VAL A 44 -8.26 0.72 12.93
N THR A 45 -7.40 0.31 11.98
CA THR A 45 -7.49 -1.03 11.39
C THR A 45 -6.71 -2.10 12.13
N THR A 46 -5.62 -1.74 12.83
CA THR A 46 -4.75 -2.73 13.49
C THR A 46 -5.40 -3.41 14.72
N PRO A 47 -6.11 -2.70 15.64
CA PRO A 47 -6.70 -3.33 16.81
C PRO A 47 -7.75 -4.40 16.48
N PRO A 48 -8.74 -4.19 15.59
CA PRO A 48 -9.68 -5.24 15.25
C PRO A 48 -9.01 -6.45 14.58
N LEU A 49 -8.01 -6.24 13.71
CA LEU A 49 -7.23 -7.32 13.13
C LEU A 49 -6.49 -8.13 14.22
N ALA A 50 -5.87 -7.42 15.16
CA ALA A 50 -5.19 -8.07 16.28
C ALA A 50 -6.15 -8.86 17.18
N ALA A 51 -7.33 -8.33 17.43
CA ALA A 51 -8.35 -9.03 18.23
C ALA A 51 -8.80 -10.33 17.53
N VAL A 52 -9.01 -10.30 16.21
CA VAL A 52 -9.37 -11.50 15.44
C VAL A 52 -8.22 -12.51 15.44
N VAL A 53 -6.98 -12.08 15.22
CA VAL A 53 -5.81 -12.97 15.29
C VAL A 53 -5.68 -13.58 16.68
N TRP A 54 -5.87 -12.80 17.73
CA TRP A 54 -5.79 -13.29 19.11
C TRP A 54 -6.88 -14.34 19.41
N ALA A 55 -8.12 -14.09 18.96
CA ALA A 55 -9.24 -15.02 19.13
C ALA A 55 -9.06 -16.33 18.35
N LEU A 56 -8.39 -16.30 17.20
CA LEU A 56 -8.16 -17.45 16.33
C LEU A 56 -6.75 -18.03 16.47
N TRP A 57 -5.99 -17.59 17.50
CA TRP A 57 -4.58 -17.92 17.64
C TRP A 57 -4.30 -19.43 17.59
N ARG A 58 -3.28 -19.79 16.83
CA ARG A 58 -2.74 -21.16 16.75
C ARG A 58 -1.24 -21.14 17.02
N PRO A 59 -0.71 -22.07 17.85
CA PRO A 59 0.73 -22.12 18.13
C PRO A 59 1.62 -22.29 16.91
N GLU A 60 1.11 -22.91 15.84
CA GLU A 60 1.77 -23.12 14.57
C GLU A 60 2.14 -21.81 13.85
N TRP A 61 1.44 -20.71 14.19
CA TRP A 61 1.71 -19.38 13.63
C TRP A 61 2.92 -18.70 14.24
N TRP A 62 3.59 -19.33 15.20
CA TRP A 62 4.81 -18.78 15.80
C TRP A 62 6.03 -19.14 14.96
N ASN A 63 6.50 -18.22 14.09
CA ASN A 63 7.70 -18.38 13.29
C ASN A 63 8.50 -17.05 13.24
N PRO A 64 9.62 -16.94 13.96
CA PRO A 64 10.42 -15.70 14.03
C PRO A 64 10.91 -15.20 12.66
N ARG A 65 11.26 -16.11 11.75
CA ARG A 65 11.70 -15.74 10.40
C ARG A 65 10.55 -15.09 9.60
N ALA A 66 9.36 -15.66 9.67
CA ALA A 66 8.18 -15.11 9.04
C ALA A 66 7.87 -13.71 9.61
N TYR A 67 7.93 -13.54 10.93
CA TYR A 67 7.70 -12.23 11.56
C TYR A 67 8.71 -11.19 11.12
N ALA A 68 10.00 -11.55 11.00
CA ALA A 68 11.03 -10.62 10.50
C ALA A 68 10.77 -10.19 9.05
N LEU A 69 10.40 -11.11 8.16
CA LEU A 69 10.02 -10.81 6.78
C LEU A 69 8.78 -9.91 6.73
N LEU A 70 7.75 -10.25 7.50
CA LEU A 70 6.52 -9.46 7.56
C LEU A 70 6.75 -8.07 8.17
N ALA A 71 7.63 -7.94 9.15
CA ALA A 71 8.01 -6.64 9.69
C ALA A 71 8.72 -5.78 8.64
N ALA A 72 9.66 -6.35 7.87
CA ALA A 72 10.28 -5.66 6.73
C ALA A 72 9.25 -5.26 5.67
N GLY A 73 8.30 -6.16 5.36
CA GLY A 73 7.16 -5.85 4.49
C GLY A 73 6.28 -4.72 5.03
N GLY A 74 6.04 -4.70 6.34
CA GLY A 74 5.29 -3.66 7.03
C GLY A 74 5.96 -2.28 6.97
N LEU A 75 7.29 -2.25 7.06
CA LEU A 75 8.09 -1.04 6.89
C LEU A 75 7.95 -0.48 5.46
N LEU A 76 8.10 -1.35 4.46
CA LEU A 76 8.06 -0.91 3.06
C LEU A 76 6.64 -0.53 2.61
N GLY A 77 5.62 -1.35 2.87
CA GLY A 77 4.27 -1.13 2.37
C GLY A 77 3.47 -0.15 3.22
N PRO A 78 2.96 -0.58 4.40
CA PRO A 78 2.13 0.25 5.27
C PRO A 78 2.80 1.54 5.74
N ALA A 79 4.11 1.57 5.98
CA ALA A 79 4.79 2.79 6.39
C ALA A 79 5.23 3.61 5.17
N ILE A 80 6.29 3.24 4.49
CA ILE A 80 6.91 4.06 3.44
C ILE A 80 5.98 4.18 2.23
N GLY A 81 5.52 3.06 1.67
CA GLY A 81 4.73 3.05 0.45
C GLY A 81 3.43 3.81 0.59
N ARG A 82 2.71 3.63 1.71
CA ARG A 82 1.43 4.31 1.96
C ARG A 82 1.61 5.81 2.20
N VAL A 83 2.66 6.23 2.91
CA VAL A 83 2.96 7.67 3.08
C VAL A 83 3.28 8.31 1.74
N LEU A 84 4.11 7.67 0.92
CA LEU A 84 4.44 8.18 -0.42
C LEU A 84 3.22 8.20 -1.35
N TYR A 85 2.32 7.23 -1.25
CA TYR A 85 1.07 7.20 -2.00
C TYR A 85 0.15 8.38 -1.60
N PHE A 86 -0.03 8.65 -0.31
CA PHE A 86 -0.81 9.79 0.17
C PHE A 86 -0.16 11.12 -0.23
N ALA A 87 1.16 11.22 -0.13
CA ALA A 87 1.91 12.38 -0.60
C ALA A 87 1.75 12.59 -2.11
N ALA A 88 1.78 11.51 -2.91
CA ALA A 88 1.53 11.58 -4.34
C ALA A 88 0.13 12.13 -4.67
N ILE A 89 -0.91 11.69 -3.96
CA ILE A 89 -2.27 12.22 -4.11
C ILE A 89 -2.30 13.72 -3.76
N HIS A 90 -1.59 14.12 -2.72
CA HIS A 90 -1.53 15.52 -2.29
C HIS A 90 -0.84 16.42 -3.33
N TYR A 91 0.35 16.02 -3.82
CA TYR A 91 1.16 16.85 -4.73
C TYR A 91 0.75 16.75 -6.20
N LEU A 92 0.29 15.59 -6.67
CA LEU A 92 -0.04 15.33 -8.08
C LEU A 92 -1.54 15.29 -8.35
N GLY A 93 -2.34 15.15 -7.30
CA GLY A 93 -3.78 14.88 -7.40
C GLY A 93 -4.10 13.44 -7.80
N LEU A 94 -5.36 13.03 -7.61
CA LEU A 94 -5.82 11.66 -7.88
C LEU A 94 -5.62 11.24 -9.35
N THR A 95 -5.90 12.16 -10.27
CA THR A 95 -5.87 11.89 -11.72
C THR A 95 -4.50 11.39 -12.22
N ARG A 96 -3.42 11.80 -11.56
CA ARG A 96 -2.04 11.41 -11.91
C ARG A 96 -1.49 10.35 -10.96
N ALA A 97 -1.82 10.44 -9.67
CA ALA A 97 -1.33 9.50 -8.67
C ALA A 97 -1.88 8.08 -8.89
N LEU A 98 -3.17 7.94 -9.26
CA LEU A 98 -3.79 6.62 -9.45
C LEU A 98 -3.21 5.85 -10.66
N PRO A 99 -3.06 6.43 -11.86
CA PRO A 99 -2.43 5.72 -12.96
C PRO A 99 -0.98 5.29 -12.66
N LEU A 100 -0.21 6.16 -11.98
CA LEU A 100 1.14 5.81 -11.57
C LEU A 100 1.14 4.67 -10.52
N ALA A 101 0.19 4.68 -9.58
CA ALA A 101 0.02 3.57 -8.64
C ALA A 101 -0.40 2.27 -9.34
N ALA A 102 -1.17 2.35 -10.42
CA ALA A 102 -1.59 1.18 -11.19
C ALA A 102 -0.43 0.51 -11.97
N THR A 103 0.78 1.09 -12.00
CA THR A 103 1.99 0.42 -12.51
C THR A 103 2.58 -0.60 -11.51
N MET A 104 1.98 -0.77 -10.33
CA MET A 104 2.41 -1.75 -9.32
C MET A 104 2.63 -3.17 -9.85
N PRO A 105 1.80 -3.74 -10.74
CA PRO A 105 2.02 -5.07 -11.30
C PRO A 105 3.35 -5.19 -12.05
N LEU A 106 3.81 -4.11 -12.72
CA LEU A 106 5.11 -4.11 -13.39
C LEU A 106 6.25 -4.35 -12.40
N PHE A 107 6.27 -3.60 -11.30
CA PHE A 107 7.28 -3.77 -10.26
C PHE A 107 7.12 -5.09 -9.50
N ALA A 108 5.89 -5.58 -9.33
CA ALA A 108 5.64 -6.89 -8.75
C ALA A 108 6.24 -8.01 -9.59
N VAL A 109 6.11 -7.96 -10.92
CA VAL A 109 6.75 -8.89 -11.84
C VAL A 109 8.28 -8.78 -11.76
N VAL A 110 8.83 -7.56 -11.79
CA VAL A 110 10.29 -7.34 -11.70
C VAL A 110 10.85 -7.93 -10.41
N PHE A 111 10.22 -7.68 -9.28
CA PHE A 111 10.67 -8.23 -8.00
C PHE A 111 10.38 -9.72 -7.84
N GLY A 112 9.26 -10.22 -8.36
CA GLY A 112 8.92 -11.65 -8.36
C GLY A 112 9.97 -12.46 -9.13
N VAL A 113 10.32 -12.01 -10.33
CA VAL A 113 11.37 -12.64 -11.13
C VAL A 113 12.75 -12.48 -10.49
N GLY A 114 13.11 -11.26 -10.07
CA GLY A 114 14.46 -10.95 -9.59
C GLY A 114 14.78 -11.49 -8.20
N LEU A 115 13.81 -11.53 -7.29
CA LEU A 115 14.03 -11.91 -5.88
C LEU A 115 13.49 -13.31 -5.54
N LEU A 116 12.37 -13.70 -6.15
CA LEU A 116 11.72 -14.99 -5.88
C LEU A 116 12.01 -16.04 -6.96
N GLY A 117 12.65 -15.66 -8.08
CA GLY A 117 12.89 -16.55 -9.21
C GLY A 117 11.62 -16.99 -9.93
N GLU A 118 10.52 -16.24 -9.80
CA GLU A 118 9.25 -16.55 -10.43
C GLU A 118 9.37 -16.48 -11.97
N ARG A 119 8.59 -17.30 -12.65
CA ARG A 119 8.47 -17.28 -14.11
C ARG A 119 7.04 -16.93 -14.48
N PRO A 120 6.71 -15.62 -14.61
CA PRO A 120 5.36 -15.21 -14.96
C PRO A 120 4.99 -15.74 -16.34
N GLY A 121 3.80 -16.30 -16.45
CA GLY A 121 3.26 -16.77 -17.72
C GLY A 121 3.01 -15.62 -18.70
N PRO A 122 2.89 -15.91 -20.01
CA PRO A 122 2.66 -14.91 -21.06
C PRO A 122 1.41 -14.06 -20.80
N GLU A 123 0.39 -14.63 -20.16
CA GLU A 123 -0.85 -13.94 -19.79
C GLU A 123 -0.60 -12.81 -18.77
N VAL A 124 0.26 -13.06 -17.77
CA VAL A 124 0.64 -12.06 -16.75
C VAL A 124 1.46 -10.93 -17.41
N MET A 125 2.37 -11.30 -18.32
CA MET A 125 3.18 -10.32 -19.05
C MET A 125 2.32 -9.42 -19.96
N ALA A 126 1.40 -10.03 -20.71
CA ALA A 126 0.46 -9.30 -21.55
C ALA A 126 -0.45 -8.38 -20.71
N GLY A 127 -1.04 -8.89 -19.64
CA GLY A 127 -1.88 -8.12 -18.72
C GLY A 127 -1.14 -6.91 -18.12
N THR A 128 0.11 -7.12 -17.70
CA THR A 128 0.97 -6.06 -17.18
C THR A 128 1.25 -4.99 -18.25
N ALA A 129 1.55 -5.39 -19.47
CA ALA A 129 1.77 -4.47 -20.60
C ALA A 129 0.51 -3.64 -20.91
N PHE A 130 -0.69 -4.26 -20.91
CA PHE A 130 -1.96 -3.55 -21.11
C PHE A 130 -2.23 -2.54 -20.00
N ILE A 131 -1.97 -2.88 -18.73
CA ILE A 131 -2.14 -1.96 -17.61
C ILE A 131 -1.22 -0.75 -17.78
N VAL A 132 0.06 -0.97 -18.08
CA VAL A 132 1.04 0.11 -18.28
C VAL A 132 0.63 1.01 -19.44
N ALA A 133 0.23 0.44 -20.57
CA ALA A 133 -0.26 1.19 -21.72
C ALA A 133 -1.49 2.03 -21.36
N GLY A 134 -2.45 1.45 -20.67
CA GLY A 134 -3.64 2.16 -20.18
C GLY A 134 -3.29 3.33 -19.26
N CYS A 135 -2.33 3.14 -18.34
CA CYS A 135 -1.84 4.19 -17.45
C CYS A 135 -1.18 5.35 -18.22
N ILE A 136 -0.39 5.02 -19.23
CA ILE A 136 0.25 6.03 -20.09
C ILE A 136 -0.83 6.86 -20.83
N ILE A 137 -1.82 6.22 -21.44
CA ILE A 137 -2.90 6.88 -22.16
C ILE A 137 -3.69 7.83 -21.24
N ILE A 138 -4.05 7.37 -20.04
CA ILE A 138 -4.81 8.18 -19.07
C ILE A 138 -3.98 9.37 -18.61
N THR A 139 -2.69 9.16 -18.34
CA THR A 139 -1.80 10.21 -17.86
C THR A 139 -1.54 11.26 -18.94
N TYR A 140 -1.42 10.84 -20.20
CA TYR A 140 -1.16 11.73 -21.32
C TYR A 140 -2.36 12.62 -21.66
N LYS A 141 -3.58 12.06 -21.68
CA LYS A 141 -4.81 12.79 -22.06
C LYS A 141 -5.22 13.91 -21.08
N LYS A 142 -4.77 13.89 -19.82
CA LYS A 142 -5.17 14.87 -18.79
C LYS A 142 -4.07 15.85 -18.42
N ALA A 143 -3.14 16.12 -19.31
CA ALA A 143 -2.05 17.08 -19.08
C ALA A 143 -2.51 18.55 -19.04
N GLU A 144 -3.78 18.83 -19.28
CA GLU A 144 -4.29 20.21 -19.46
C GLU A 144 -4.57 21.01 -18.19
N ASP A 145 -4.51 20.43 -16.99
CA ASP A 145 -4.86 21.16 -15.78
C ASP A 145 -3.72 21.30 -14.78
N LYS A 146 -3.38 22.55 -14.49
CA LYS A 146 -2.54 23.13 -13.42
C LYS A 146 -1.04 22.81 -13.44
N SER A 147 -0.25 23.85 -13.23
CA SER A 147 1.19 23.88 -12.98
C SER A 147 1.64 22.91 -11.88
N TRP A 148 1.77 21.64 -12.24
CA TRP A 148 2.34 20.63 -11.36
C TRP A 148 3.85 20.52 -11.63
N ASN A 149 4.63 20.28 -10.59
CA ASN A 149 6.07 20.17 -10.72
C ASN A 149 6.45 18.72 -11.05
N ARG A 150 7.07 18.53 -12.22
CA ARG A 150 7.59 17.20 -12.67
C ARG A 150 8.53 16.56 -11.63
N ARG A 151 9.14 17.38 -10.79
CA ARG A 151 10.02 16.89 -9.69
C ARG A 151 9.29 15.96 -8.71
N HIS A 152 7.96 16.02 -8.59
CA HIS A 152 7.20 15.15 -7.69
C HIS A 152 6.84 13.77 -8.28
N LEU A 153 7.16 13.49 -9.55
CA LEU A 153 6.88 12.19 -10.18
C LEU A 153 7.63 11.02 -9.53
N TRP A 154 8.77 11.28 -8.92
CA TRP A 154 9.51 10.23 -8.20
C TRP A 154 8.74 9.69 -6.99
N ILE A 155 7.88 10.51 -6.36
CA ILE A 155 7.14 10.15 -5.14
C ILE A 155 6.27 8.90 -5.35
N PRO A 156 5.33 8.88 -6.33
CA PRO A 156 4.55 7.67 -6.57
C PRO A 156 5.39 6.50 -7.10
N LEU A 157 6.44 6.74 -7.87
CA LEU A 157 7.29 5.66 -8.37
C LEU A 157 8.02 4.94 -7.23
N VAL A 158 8.66 5.67 -6.32
CA VAL A 158 9.28 5.08 -5.13
C VAL A 158 8.23 4.42 -4.24
N GLY A 159 7.05 5.04 -4.10
CA GLY A 159 5.93 4.47 -3.35
C GLY A 159 5.49 3.12 -3.92
N VAL A 160 5.35 3.02 -5.24
CA VAL A 160 4.98 1.78 -5.94
C VAL A 160 6.07 0.72 -5.80
N MET A 161 7.34 1.08 -5.93
CA MET A 161 8.46 0.15 -5.69
C MET A 161 8.45 -0.38 -4.26
N ALA A 162 8.25 0.49 -3.27
CA ALA A 162 8.16 0.09 -1.87
C ALA A 162 6.98 -0.85 -1.62
N PHE A 163 5.80 -0.56 -2.18
CA PHE A 163 4.63 -1.44 -2.10
C PHE A 163 4.89 -2.79 -2.76
N SER A 164 5.45 -2.81 -3.97
CA SER A 164 5.74 -4.06 -4.69
C SER A 164 6.76 -4.90 -3.93
N GLY A 165 7.82 -4.29 -3.40
CA GLY A 165 8.77 -4.97 -2.51
C GLY A 165 8.10 -5.53 -1.25
N SER A 166 7.18 -4.77 -0.65
CA SER A 166 6.39 -5.23 0.49
C SER A 166 5.58 -6.50 0.18
N HIS A 167 5.03 -6.63 -1.03
CA HIS A 167 4.31 -7.82 -1.45
C HIS A 167 5.20 -9.07 -1.52
N VAL A 168 6.46 -8.92 -1.92
CA VAL A 168 7.44 -10.03 -1.92
C VAL A 168 7.67 -10.54 -0.50
N PHE A 169 7.95 -9.63 0.44
CA PHE A 169 8.12 -9.99 1.86
C PHE A 169 6.86 -10.62 2.45
N ARG A 170 5.68 -10.08 2.09
CA ARG A 170 4.40 -10.65 2.52
C ARG A 170 4.22 -12.06 1.99
N LYS A 171 4.51 -12.31 0.71
CA LYS A 171 4.40 -13.63 0.11
C LYS A 171 5.30 -14.63 0.84
N ALA A 172 6.58 -14.33 0.98
CA ALA A 172 7.53 -15.17 1.69
C ALA A 172 7.13 -15.42 3.16
N GLY A 173 6.58 -14.42 3.84
CA GLY A 173 6.10 -14.56 5.22
C GLY A 173 4.83 -15.40 5.34
N VAL A 174 3.88 -15.27 4.39
CA VAL A 174 2.66 -16.07 4.36
C VAL A 174 2.96 -17.53 4.07
N GLU A 175 3.89 -17.83 3.18
CA GLU A 175 4.33 -19.19 2.88
C GLU A 175 4.88 -19.93 4.11
N LEU A 176 5.45 -19.19 5.07
CA LEU A 176 5.97 -19.76 6.32
C LEU A 176 4.92 -19.91 7.44
N LEU A 177 3.84 -19.13 7.38
CA LEU A 177 2.80 -19.09 8.44
C LEU A 177 1.47 -19.70 8.02
N ASP A 178 1.26 -19.87 6.71
CA ASP A 178 -0.01 -20.28 6.10
C ASP A 178 -1.23 -19.47 6.62
N SER A 179 -1.01 -18.20 6.95
CA SER A 179 -2.03 -17.32 7.48
C SER A 179 -1.90 -15.89 6.97
N PRO A 180 -2.67 -15.51 5.93
CA PRO A 180 -2.72 -14.14 5.42
C PRO A 180 -3.18 -13.12 6.48
N LEU A 181 -4.04 -13.56 7.41
CA LEU A 181 -4.57 -12.70 8.47
C LEU A 181 -3.47 -12.29 9.46
N VAL A 182 -2.64 -13.24 9.91
CA VAL A 182 -1.48 -12.96 10.76
C VAL A 182 -0.49 -12.05 10.02
N ALA A 183 -0.23 -12.35 8.75
CA ALA A 183 0.70 -11.56 7.95
C ALA A 183 0.29 -10.08 7.86
N ILE A 184 -0.97 -9.81 7.52
CA ILE A 184 -1.50 -8.43 7.45
C ILE A 184 -1.42 -7.73 8.82
N THR A 185 -1.73 -8.44 9.90
CA THR A 185 -1.69 -7.89 11.25
C THR A 185 -0.26 -7.52 11.66
N VAL A 186 0.69 -8.41 11.48
CA VAL A 186 2.12 -8.16 11.79
C VAL A 186 2.65 -6.99 10.96
N MET A 187 2.35 -6.95 9.65
CA MET A 187 2.76 -5.86 8.77
C MET A 187 2.18 -4.52 9.22
N SER A 188 0.90 -4.51 9.65
CA SER A 188 0.24 -3.29 10.12
C SER A 188 0.86 -2.78 11.43
N PHE A 189 1.14 -3.67 12.38
CA PHE A 189 1.85 -3.34 13.60
C PHE A 189 3.26 -2.80 13.33
N ALA A 190 4.04 -3.49 12.52
CA ALA A 190 5.39 -3.07 12.18
C ALA A 190 5.39 -1.71 11.47
N GLY A 191 4.46 -1.49 10.52
CA GLY A 191 4.28 -0.22 9.85
C GLY A 191 3.86 0.91 10.80
N MET A 192 2.97 0.62 11.75
CA MET A 192 2.53 1.59 12.77
C MET A 192 3.68 2.00 13.69
N ILE A 193 4.43 1.03 14.21
CA ILE A 193 5.59 1.30 15.06
C ILE A 193 6.64 2.10 14.29
N CYS A 194 6.96 1.68 13.07
CA CYS A 194 7.91 2.37 12.22
C CYS A 194 7.51 3.83 11.99
N LEU A 195 6.27 4.09 11.62
CA LEU A 195 5.78 5.46 11.40
C LEU A 195 5.78 6.28 12.69
N PHE A 196 5.44 5.65 13.82
CA PHE A 196 5.48 6.34 15.10
C PHE A 196 6.92 6.76 15.46
N VAL A 197 7.89 5.88 15.27
CA VAL A 197 9.31 6.18 15.50
C VAL A 197 9.80 7.26 14.50
N LEU A 198 9.56 7.06 13.21
CA LEU A 198 9.96 8.02 12.17
C LEU A 198 9.31 9.40 12.39
N SER A 199 8.07 9.44 12.87
CA SER A 199 7.38 10.69 13.15
C SER A 199 8.08 11.57 14.19
N ARG A 200 8.87 10.97 15.08
CA ARG A 200 9.70 11.70 16.06
C ARG A 200 10.90 12.37 15.41
N LEU A 201 11.39 11.80 14.30
CA LEU A 201 12.56 12.30 13.55
C LEU A 201 12.15 13.36 12.50
N LEU A 202 10.87 13.48 12.17
CA LEU A 202 10.39 14.42 11.19
C LEU A 202 10.40 15.87 11.71
N PRO A 203 10.66 16.86 10.83
CA PRO A 203 10.50 18.29 11.15
C PRO A 203 9.10 18.59 11.69
N ALA A 204 8.97 19.59 12.55
CA ALA A 204 7.73 19.92 13.26
C ALA A 204 6.49 20.05 12.33
N GLY A 205 6.66 20.59 11.12
CA GLY A 205 5.58 20.74 10.13
C GLY A 205 5.10 19.44 9.48
N GLN A 206 5.90 18.37 9.55
CA GLN A 206 5.58 17.06 8.98
C GLN A 206 5.18 16.02 10.03
N ARG A 207 5.26 16.38 11.32
CA ARG A 207 4.86 15.50 12.41
C ARG A 207 3.35 15.21 12.36
N PRO A 208 2.91 14.01 12.81
CA PRO A 208 1.51 13.67 12.82
C PRO A 208 0.71 14.59 13.75
N GLN A 209 -0.43 15.03 13.25
CA GLN A 209 -1.32 15.98 13.93
C GLN A 209 -2.53 15.24 14.54
N LEU A 210 -2.29 14.18 15.29
CA LEU A 210 -3.34 13.32 15.88
C LEU A 210 -4.26 14.04 16.87
N GLY A 211 -3.80 15.13 17.49
CA GLY A 211 -4.59 15.93 18.41
C GLY A 211 -5.59 16.89 17.77
N ARG A 212 -5.64 17.01 16.46
CA ARG A 212 -6.61 17.87 15.77
C ARG A 212 -7.90 17.10 15.47
N PRO A 213 -9.07 17.50 16.02
CA PRO A 213 -10.34 16.79 15.77
C PRO A 213 -10.67 16.62 14.29
N LYS A 214 -10.37 17.64 13.47
CA LYS A 214 -10.58 17.61 12.02
C LYS A 214 -9.70 16.62 11.26
N ALA A 215 -8.65 16.07 11.86
CA ALA A 215 -7.81 15.06 11.23
C ALA A 215 -8.46 13.66 11.24
N TRP A 216 -9.51 13.46 12.04
CA TRP A 216 -10.26 12.22 12.17
C TRP A 216 -11.53 12.16 11.32
N LEU A 217 -11.86 13.24 10.61
CA LEU A 217 -12.97 13.35 9.66
C LEU A 217 -12.52 12.96 8.24
#